data_e26e9cb0d4c9e86a639a85d36f00d62e
#
_entry.id   e26e9cb0d4c9e86a639a85d36f00d62e
#
_cell.length_a   1.000
_cell.length_b   1.000
_cell.length_c   1.000
_cell.angle_alpha   90.00
_cell.angle_beta   90.00
_cell.angle_gamma   90.00
#
_symmetry.space_group_name_H-M   'P 1'
#
loop_
_entity.id
_entity.type
_entity.pdbx_description
1 polymer ?
#
loop_
_entity_poly.entity_id
_entity_poly.type
_entity_poly.pdbx_seq_one_letter_code
_entity_poly.pdbx_strand_id
1 'polypeptide(L)'
;MKHDSYNEQWQRGIFSFPVEYHYVTNHHPRFNMPYHWHIQYELIRVLKGTFVLSIDENEFVAKAGDVLFINEGCVHGGKAVSEDTIYECMVFDRKMFETNTGKQEMIQKFLAHNILLNNLFEAKQDYIHKIIWVMFNALKKRSVGYELIVQGGLFAFLGLVFEHKLYKKSLTNFANSNQRNVHKLKKAFKLIETSYDKPLTLDDLAQTADLSPKYFCKFFKAMTNKTPISYLNYYRIECVCAKLVNDLDTSVIDIAYECGFNDVSYFIKTFRKYKGTTPKKYINEYREEIAKQL
;
A
#
# COMPACT_ATOMS: atom_id res chain seq x y z
N MET A 1 26.61 7.60 -6.70
CA MET A 1 25.71 6.96 -5.74
C MET A 1 24.54 6.43 -6.53
N LYS A 2 24.36 5.10 -6.61
CA LYS A 2 23.18 4.50 -7.23
C LYS A 2 22.03 4.79 -6.30
N HIS A 3 21.07 5.57 -6.74
CA HIS A 3 19.77 5.65 -6.08
C HIS A 3 19.17 4.24 -6.13
N ASP A 4 19.16 3.55 -4.99
CA ASP A 4 18.32 2.37 -4.82
C ASP A 4 16.89 2.82 -5.04
N SER A 5 16.31 2.35 -6.14
CA SER A 5 14.92 2.65 -6.49
C SER A 5 14.06 2.16 -5.34
N TYR A 6 13.47 3.10 -4.64
CA TYR A 6 12.59 2.88 -3.50
C TYR A 6 11.45 1.93 -3.89
N ASN A 7 11.46 0.75 -3.28
CA ASN A 7 10.56 -0.35 -3.63
C ASN A 7 9.35 -0.32 -2.70
N GLU A 8 8.30 0.38 -3.06
CA GLU A 8 7.09 0.56 -2.24
C GLU A 8 6.10 -0.61 -2.22
N GLN A 9 6.53 -1.75 -2.74
CA GLN A 9 5.68 -2.94 -2.84
C GLN A 9 6.00 -3.99 -1.78
N TRP A 10 6.28 -3.54 -0.57
CA TRP A 10 6.43 -4.42 0.57
C TRP A 10 5.04 -4.76 1.13
N GLN A 11 4.92 -5.95 1.71
CA GLN A 11 3.81 -6.23 2.60
C GLN A 11 3.82 -5.14 3.68
N ARG A 12 2.76 -4.34 3.74
CA ARG A 12 2.64 -3.26 4.73
C ARG A 12 2.35 -3.91 6.09
N GLY A 13 3.24 -3.75 7.05
CA GLY A 13 3.11 -4.39 8.35
C GLY A 13 3.12 -5.93 8.30
N ILE A 14 2.35 -6.56 9.18
CA ILE A 14 2.16 -8.00 9.23
C ILE A 14 0.82 -8.39 8.58
N PHE A 15 0.63 -9.66 8.23
CA PHE A 15 -0.57 -10.14 7.53
C PHE A 15 -1.88 -9.84 8.27
N SER A 16 -1.88 -9.97 9.61
CA SER A 16 -3.04 -9.67 10.47
C SER A 16 -3.26 -8.18 10.70
N PHE A 17 -2.22 -7.36 10.51
CA PHE A 17 -2.27 -5.91 10.69
C PHE A 17 -1.45 -5.24 9.56
N PRO A 18 -2.01 -5.13 8.35
CA PRO A 18 -1.32 -4.62 7.16
C PRO A 18 -1.25 -3.08 7.17
N VAL A 19 -0.51 -2.56 8.15
CA VAL A 19 -0.29 -1.12 8.37
C VAL A 19 1.20 -0.85 8.49
N GLU A 20 1.70 0.12 7.74
CA GLU A 20 3.07 0.62 7.81
C GLU A 20 3.07 2.08 8.25
N TYR A 21 3.98 2.43 9.17
CA TYR A 21 4.12 3.78 9.70
C TYR A 21 5.52 4.33 9.46
N HIS A 22 5.60 5.59 9.02
CA HIS A 22 6.85 6.31 8.85
C HIS A 22 6.78 7.68 9.55
N TYR A 23 7.85 8.01 10.24
CA TYR A 23 8.12 9.37 10.74
C TYR A 23 9.23 9.98 9.87
N VAL A 24 8.92 11.04 9.16
CA VAL A 24 9.74 11.54 8.06
C VAL A 24 10.32 12.90 8.40
N THR A 25 11.65 12.96 8.39
CA THR A 25 12.45 14.18 8.51
C THR A 25 13.36 14.31 7.27
N ASN A 26 14.14 15.38 7.17
CA ASN A 26 15.05 15.64 6.05
C ASN A 26 16.10 14.54 5.79
N HIS A 27 16.34 13.65 6.75
CA HIS A 27 17.24 12.50 6.59
C HIS A 27 16.53 11.24 6.10
N HIS A 28 15.20 11.24 6.05
CA HIS A 28 14.43 10.06 5.66
C HIS A 28 14.35 9.96 4.12
N PRO A 29 14.49 8.75 3.51
CA PRO A 29 14.43 8.56 2.06
C PRO A 29 13.12 9.07 1.41
N ARG A 30 12.04 9.11 2.17
CA ARG A 30 10.72 9.63 1.74
C ARG A 30 10.56 11.14 1.89
N PHE A 31 11.56 11.86 2.36
CA PHE A 31 11.45 13.31 2.60
C PHE A 31 10.98 14.06 1.35
N ASN A 32 11.57 13.73 0.20
CA ASN A 32 11.03 14.06 -1.10
C ASN A 32 10.50 12.76 -1.71
N MET A 33 9.19 12.61 -1.68
CA MET A 33 8.50 11.41 -2.14
C MET A 33 8.47 11.36 -3.67
N PRO A 34 9.21 10.41 -4.32
CA PRO A 34 9.14 10.25 -5.77
C PRO A 34 7.73 9.88 -6.22
N TYR A 35 7.38 10.23 -7.46
CA TYR A 35 6.12 9.77 -8.03
C TYR A 35 6.06 8.25 -8.07
N HIS A 36 5.01 7.70 -7.45
CA HIS A 36 4.76 6.28 -7.35
C HIS A 36 3.26 6.03 -7.17
N TRP A 37 2.88 4.79 -7.07
CA TRP A 37 1.52 4.40 -6.72
C TRP A 37 1.53 3.02 -6.06
N HIS A 38 0.49 2.75 -5.30
CA HIS A 38 0.24 1.47 -4.65
C HIS A 38 -1.27 1.25 -4.49
N ILE A 39 -1.67 0.00 -4.24
CA ILE A 39 -3.08 -0.37 -4.06
C ILE A 39 -3.60 -0.08 -2.65
N GLN A 40 -2.76 0.37 -1.74
CA GLN A 40 -3.13 0.70 -0.37
C GLN A 40 -3.61 2.15 -0.31
N TYR A 41 -4.32 2.46 0.78
CA TYR A 41 -4.61 3.83 1.20
C TYR A 41 -3.42 4.42 1.94
N GLU A 42 -3.27 5.74 1.91
CA GLU A 42 -2.27 6.42 2.72
C GLU A 42 -2.86 7.66 3.39
N LEU A 43 -2.50 7.85 4.67
CA LEU A 43 -2.73 9.05 5.44
C LEU A 43 -1.39 9.72 5.72
N ILE A 44 -1.28 11.02 5.41
CA ILE A 44 -0.10 11.83 5.72
C ILE A 44 -0.54 12.95 6.65
N ARG A 45 0.14 13.12 7.78
CA ARG A 45 -0.05 14.23 8.70
C ARG A 45 1.18 15.11 8.71
N VAL A 46 1.04 16.38 8.39
CA VAL A 46 2.12 17.36 8.47
C VAL A 46 2.24 17.86 9.92
N LEU A 47 3.41 17.65 10.53
CA LEU A 47 3.69 18.06 11.91
C LEU A 47 4.35 19.43 11.99
N LYS A 48 5.21 19.75 11.01
CA LYS A 48 5.93 21.02 10.92
C LYS A 48 6.19 21.38 9.45
N GLY A 49 6.20 22.65 9.13
CA GLY A 49 6.49 23.17 7.80
C GLY A 49 5.34 22.96 6.82
N THR A 50 5.69 22.76 5.56
CA THR A 50 4.75 22.64 4.45
C THR A 50 5.18 21.48 3.55
N PHE A 51 4.21 20.64 3.17
CA PHE A 51 4.41 19.54 2.26
C PHE A 51 3.49 19.71 1.05
N VAL A 52 4.06 19.67 -0.15
CA VAL A 52 3.31 19.72 -1.40
C VAL A 52 3.17 18.31 -1.95
N LEU A 53 1.95 17.84 -2.09
CA LEU A 53 1.61 16.51 -2.58
C LEU A 53 0.84 16.63 -3.89
N SER A 54 1.34 16.00 -4.94
CA SER A 54 0.59 15.80 -6.18
C SER A 54 -0.09 14.44 -6.14
N ILE A 55 -1.39 14.41 -6.43
CA ILE A 55 -2.20 13.19 -6.53
C ILE A 55 -2.86 13.23 -7.91
N ASP A 56 -2.50 12.29 -8.77
CA ASP A 56 -2.88 12.27 -10.19
C ASP A 56 -2.53 13.63 -10.86
N GLU A 57 -3.52 14.42 -11.28
CA GLU A 57 -3.32 15.73 -11.92
C GLU A 57 -3.51 16.92 -10.95
N ASN A 58 -3.77 16.66 -9.67
CA ASN A 58 -4.05 17.70 -8.69
C ASN A 58 -2.88 17.89 -7.72
N GLU A 59 -2.62 19.14 -7.36
CA GLU A 59 -1.63 19.50 -6.35
C GLU A 59 -2.31 20.01 -5.08
N PHE A 60 -1.82 19.54 -3.93
CA PHE A 60 -2.32 19.88 -2.61
C PHE A 60 -1.16 20.43 -1.77
N VAL A 61 -1.36 21.62 -1.19
CA VAL A 61 -0.39 22.25 -0.29
C VAL A 61 -0.88 22.05 1.13
N ALA A 62 -0.23 21.18 1.88
CA ALA A 62 -0.57 20.88 3.27
C ALA A 62 0.43 21.57 4.22
N LYS A 63 -0.08 22.25 5.24
CA LYS A 63 0.68 22.93 6.29
C LYS A 63 0.66 22.13 7.58
N ALA A 64 1.47 22.54 8.55
CA ALA A 64 1.45 21.94 9.88
C ALA A 64 0.02 21.88 10.45
N GLY A 65 -0.40 20.70 10.87
CA GLY A 65 -1.75 20.39 11.33
C GLY A 65 -2.67 19.81 10.25
N ASP A 66 -2.38 19.95 8.97
CA ASP A 66 -3.19 19.38 7.90
C ASP A 66 -2.94 17.87 7.74
N VAL A 67 -3.97 17.18 7.24
CA VAL A 67 -3.90 15.75 6.90
C VAL A 67 -4.25 15.57 5.43
N LEU A 68 -3.45 14.76 4.74
CA LEU A 68 -3.69 14.33 3.37
C LEU A 68 -4.15 12.87 3.36
N PHE A 69 -5.10 12.56 2.50
CA PHE A 69 -5.57 11.20 2.26
C PHE A 69 -5.37 10.84 0.79
N ILE A 70 -4.69 9.73 0.56
CA ILE A 70 -4.45 9.19 -0.78
C ILE A 70 -5.36 7.98 -0.94
N ASN A 71 -6.29 8.08 -1.88
CA ASN A 71 -7.17 6.98 -2.22
C ASN A 71 -6.39 5.86 -2.93
N GLU A 72 -6.85 4.64 -2.77
CA GLU A 72 -6.28 3.44 -3.39
C GLU A 72 -6.02 3.63 -4.89
N GLY A 73 -4.81 3.29 -5.33
CA GLY A 73 -4.43 3.28 -6.74
C GLY A 73 -4.22 4.65 -7.38
N CYS A 74 -4.13 5.73 -6.61
CA CYS A 74 -3.74 7.04 -7.13
C CYS A 74 -2.22 7.13 -7.33
N VAL A 75 -1.79 7.71 -8.45
CA VAL A 75 -0.39 8.08 -8.65
C VAL A 75 -0.10 9.33 -7.82
N HIS A 76 0.90 9.28 -6.99
CA HIS A 76 1.22 10.41 -6.13
C HIS A 76 2.72 10.56 -5.91
N GLY A 77 3.12 11.78 -5.57
CA GLY A 77 4.48 12.13 -5.22
C GLY A 77 4.47 13.49 -4.53
N GLY A 78 5.46 13.74 -3.69
CA GLY A 78 5.46 14.96 -2.90
C GLY A 78 6.86 15.47 -2.58
N LYS A 79 6.91 16.73 -2.17
CA LYS A 79 8.15 17.36 -1.71
C LYS A 79 7.92 18.22 -0.47
N ALA A 80 8.84 18.17 0.45
CA ALA A 80 8.94 19.13 1.53
C ALA A 80 9.36 20.52 0.96
N VAL A 81 8.73 21.59 1.44
CA VAL A 81 9.05 22.96 0.96
C VAL A 81 10.33 23.48 1.61
N SER A 82 10.62 23.03 2.85
CA SER A 82 11.81 23.42 3.61
C SER A 82 12.42 22.23 4.32
N GLU A 83 13.71 22.30 4.65
CA GLU A 83 14.45 21.21 5.31
C GLU A 83 13.94 20.90 6.72
N ASP A 84 13.24 21.82 7.35
CA ASP A 84 12.64 21.66 8.67
C ASP A 84 11.23 21.07 8.63
N THR A 85 10.73 20.73 7.44
CA THR A 85 9.45 20.06 7.28
C THR A 85 9.49 18.68 7.93
N ILE A 86 8.48 18.36 8.73
CA ILE A 86 8.30 17.06 9.38
C ILE A 86 6.89 16.58 9.10
N TYR A 87 6.79 15.35 8.66
CA TYR A 87 5.49 14.70 8.50
C TYR A 87 5.56 13.23 8.90
N GLU A 88 4.43 12.64 9.12
CA GLU A 88 4.31 11.21 9.33
C GLU A 88 3.27 10.63 8.40
N CYS A 89 3.46 9.40 7.96
CA CYS A 89 2.51 8.72 7.10
C CYS A 89 2.19 7.31 7.60
N MET A 90 0.96 6.90 7.32
CA MET A 90 0.44 5.57 7.57
C MET A 90 -0.12 5.02 6.26
N VAL A 91 0.51 3.96 5.76
CA VAL A 91 0.04 3.21 4.59
C VAL A 91 -0.68 1.96 5.08
N PHE A 92 -1.89 1.70 4.60
CA PHE A 92 -2.70 0.59 5.10
C PHE A 92 -3.57 -0.05 4.01
N ASP A 93 -3.78 -1.36 4.15
CA ASP A 93 -4.54 -2.15 3.19
C ASP A 93 -6.06 -2.00 3.42
N ARG A 94 -6.85 -2.15 2.35
CA ARG A 94 -8.32 -2.18 2.40
C ARG A 94 -8.88 -3.23 3.35
N LYS A 95 -8.13 -4.30 3.63
CA LYS A 95 -8.49 -5.35 4.59
C LYS A 95 -8.76 -4.79 5.99
N MET A 96 -8.20 -3.64 6.33
CA MET A 96 -8.48 -2.96 7.60
C MET A 96 -9.97 -2.60 7.77
N PHE A 97 -10.73 -2.53 6.66
CA PHE A 97 -12.18 -2.25 6.66
C PHE A 97 -13.04 -3.48 6.37
N GLU A 98 -12.43 -4.64 6.09
CA GLU A 98 -13.15 -5.89 5.88
C GLU A 98 -13.53 -6.50 7.23
N THR A 99 -14.81 -6.38 7.57
CA THR A 99 -15.38 -7.00 8.78
C THR A 99 -16.47 -7.98 8.40
N ASN A 100 -16.62 -9.05 9.19
CA ASN A 100 -17.71 -10.02 9.05
C ASN A 100 -19.06 -9.45 9.57
N THR A 101 -19.06 -8.24 10.12
CA THR A 101 -20.22 -7.63 10.77
C THR A 101 -20.93 -6.64 9.83
N GLY A 102 -21.85 -7.16 9.04
CA GLY A 102 -22.85 -6.35 8.36
C GLY A 102 -22.38 -5.59 7.11
N LYS A 103 -23.23 -5.55 6.11
CA LYS A 103 -23.02 -4.75 4.88
C LYS A 103 -23.32 -3.28 5.17
N GLN A 104 -22.40 -2.55 5.78
CA GLN A 104 -22.54 -1.10 5.89
C GLN A 104 -22.41 -0.47 4.50
N GLU A 105 -23.52 0.03 3.98
CA GLU A 105 -23.65 0.52 2.61
C GLU A 105 -22.56 1.53 2.22
N MET A 106 -22.20 2.45 3.12
CA MET A 106 -21.19 3.48 2.85
C MET A 106 -19.79 2.90 2.75
N ILE A 107 -19.44 1.93 3.59
CA ILE A 107 -18.16 1.20 3.49
C ILE A 107 -18.09 0.43 2.18
N GLN A 108 -19.18 -0.25 1.80
CA GLN A 108 -19.23 -0.96 0.52
C GLN A 108 -19.07 -0.02 -0.68
N LYS A 109 -19.70 1.16 -0.66
CA LYS A 109 -19.53 2.18 -1.70
C LYS A 109 -18.08 2.68 -1.77
N PHE A 110 -17.43 2.86 -0.63
CA PHE A 110 -16.03 3.28 -0.54
C PHE A 110 -15.09 2.18 -1.09
N LEU A 111 -15.21 0.94 -0.61
CA LEU A 111 -14.40 -0.19 -1.07
C LEU A 111 -14.64 -0.55 -2.55
N ALA A 112 -15.84 -0.28 -3.08
CA ALA A 112 -16.16 -0.42 -4.49
C ALA A 112 -15.72 0.78 -5.36
N HIS A 113 -15.06 1.77 -4.77
CA HIS A 113 -14.65 3.03 -5.45
C HIS A 113 -15.81 3.84 -6.05
N ASN A 114 -17.03 3.67 -5.55
CA ASN A 114 -18.18 4.48 -5.94
C ASN A 114 -18.12 5.88 -5.30
N ILE A 115 -17.33 6.01 -4.24
CA ILE A 115 -16.99 7.26 -3.57
C ILE A 115 -15.48 7.33 -3.31
N LEU A 116 -14.93 8.53 -3.39
CA LEU A 116 -13.54 8.85 -3.07
C LEU A 116 -13.51 9.86 -1.95
N LEU A 117 -12.70 9.62 -0.93
CA LEU A 117 -12.53 10.59 0.16
C LEU A 117 -11.81 11.84 -0.35
N ASN A 118 -12.06 12.98 0.28
CA ASN A 118 -11.32 14.19 -0.01
C ASN A 118 -9.84 13.97 0.27
N ASN A 119 -8.97 14.56 -0.55
CA ASN A 119 -7.53 14.38 -0.42
C ASN A 119 -6.90 15.29 0.65
N LEU A 120 -7.55 16.38 1.05
CA LEU A 120 -7.05 17.33 2.05
C LEU A 120 -8.10 17.55 3.14
N PHE A 121 -7.68 17.39 4.38
CA PHE A 121 -8.42 17.73 5.60
C PHE A 121 -7.62 18.82 6.33
N GLU A 122 -8.15 20.05 6.31
CA GLU A 122 -7.49 21.21 6.91
C GLU A 122 -7.52 21.14 8.44
N ALA A 123 -6.54 21.70 9.10
CA ALA A 123 -6.37 21.70 10.56
C ALA A 123 -7.60 22.19 11.35
N LYS A 124 -8.45 23.03 10.74
CA LYS A 124 -9.72 23.51 11.35
C LYS A 124 -10.78 22.40 11.57
N GLN A 125 -10.59 21.21 10.95
CA GLN A 125 -11.50 20.06 11.13
C GLN A 125 -11.08 19.23 12.35
N ASP A 126 -11.15 19.83 13.54
CA ASP A 126 -10.63 19.33 14.82
C ASP A 126 -11.08 17.89 15.15
N TYR A 127 -12.32 17.52 14.80
CA TYR A 127 -12.86 16.17 15.00
C TYR A 127 -12.11 15.09 14.21
N ILE A 128 -11.68 15.38 12.95
CA ILE A 128 -10.83 14.49 12.14
C ILE A 128 -9.45 14.39 12.77
N HIS A 129 -8.86 15.51 13.12
CA HIS A 129 -7.48 15.57 13.64
C HIS A 129 -7.31 14.84 14.96
N LYS A 130 -8.32 14.87 15.85
CA LYS A 130 -8.30 14.11 17.11
C LYS A 130 -8.18 12.61 16.86
N ILE A 131 -8.97 12.06 15.93
CA ILE A 131 -8.90 10.62 15.59
C ILE A 131 -7.58 10.28 14.93
N ILE A 132 -7.13 11.09 13.96
CA ILE A 132 -5.84 10.90 13.31
C ILE A 132 -4.69 10.93 14.33
N TRP A 133 -4.71 11.89 15.25
CA TRP A 133 -3.69 11.99 16.32
C TRP A 133 -3.66 10.72 17.18
N VAL A 134 -4.81 10.17 17.57
CA VAL A 134 -4.90 8.94 18.37
C VAL A 134 -4.28 7.76 17.63
N MET A 135 -4.59 7.58 16.33
CA MET A 135 -4.04 6.50 15.51
C MET A 135 -2.53 6.60 15.36
N PHE A 136 -2.01 7.77 14.96
CA PHE A 136 -0.58 7.97 14.77
C PHE A 136 0.21 7.83 16.07
N ASN A 137 -0.34 8.29 17.19
CA ASN A 137 0.29 8.13 18.48
C ASN A 137 0.34 6.66 18.95
N ALA A 138 -0.72 5.88 18.66
CA ALA A 138 -0.75 4.44 18.90
C ALA A 138 0.33 3.71 18.08
N LEU A 139 0.44 4.01 16.79
CA LEU A 139 1.46 3.46 15.89
C LEU A 139 2.89 3.80 16.33
N LYS A 140 3.11 5.00 16.84
CA LYS A 140 4.41 5.45 17.34
C LYS A 140 4.81 4.73 18.64
N LYS A 141 3.86 4.55 19.57
CA LYS A 141 4.12 3.95 20.89
C LYS A 141 4.13 2.43 20.87
N ARG A 142 3.33 1.80 19.99
CA ARG A 142 3.14 0.35 19.87
C ARG A 142 2.89 -0.35 21.22
N SER A 143 2.14 0.30 22.10
CA SER A 143 1.73 -0.30 23.39
C SER A 143 0.67 -1.40 23.15
N VAL A 144 0.46 -2.27 24.14
CA VAL A 144 -0.56 -3.34 24.07
C VAL A 144 -1.91 -2.76 23.61
N GLY A 145 -2.50 -3.36 22.59
CA GLY A 145 -3.77 -2.93 21.99
C GLY A 145 -3.67 -1.81 20.96
N TYR A 146 -2.47 -1.37 20.55
CA TYR A 146 -2.30 -0.31 19.55
C TYR A 146 -2.98 -0.64 18.21
N GLU A 147 -3.01 -1.91 17.81
CA GLU A 147 -3.66 -2.38 16.58
C GLU A 147 -5.17 -2.13 16.62
N LEU A 148 -5.80 -2.41 17.76
CA LEU A 148 -7.23 -2.14 17.98
C LEU A 148 -7.55 -0.65 17.96
N ILE A 149 -6.66 0.18 18.54
CA ILE A 149 -6.81 1.64 18.51
C ILE A 149 -6.75 2.15 17.07
N VAL A 150 -5.81 1.66 16.26
CA VAL A 150 -5.66 2.07 14.87
C VAL A 150 -6.86 1.60 14.04
N GLN A 151 -7.27 0.34 14.18
CA GLN A 151 -8.42 -0.19 13.46
C GLN A 151 -9.72 0.54 13.82
N GLY A 152 -9.99 0.71 15.11
CA GLY A 152 -11.16 1.47 15.58
C GLY A 152 -11.11 2.93 15.12
N GLY A 153 -9.93 3.55 15.13
CA GLY A 153 -9.69 4.90 14.63
C GLY A 153 -9.96 5.04 13.14
N LEU A 154 -9.60 4.06 12.32
CA LEU A 154 -9.91 4.05 10.88
C LEU A 154 -11.42 4.00 10.63
N PHE A 155 -12.17 3.19 11.38
CA PHE A 155 -13.64 3.19 11.29
C PHE A 155 -14.25 4.51 11.77
N ALA A 156 -13.75 5.07 12.88
CA ALA A 156 -14.21 6.38 13.39
C ALA A 156 -13.91 7.50 12.37
N PHE A 157 -12.72 7.48 11.74
CA PHE A 157 -12.36 8.41 10.68
C PHE A 157 -13.33 8.32 9.50
N LEU A 158 -13.61 7.12 8.98
CA LEU A 158 -14.59 6.95 7.91
C LEU A 158 -15.98 7.43 8.31
N GLY A 159 -16.42 7.11 9.53
CA GLY A 159 -17.71 7.57 10.07
C GLY A 159 -17.84 9.10 10.02
N LEU A 160 -16.83 9.81 10.52
CA LEU A 160 -16.79 11.28 10.50
C LEU A 160 -16.72 11.84 9.08
N VAL A 161 -15.95 11.23 8.19
CA VAL A 161 -15.89 11.62 6.77
C VAL A 161 -17.27 11.48 6.11
N PHE A 162 -17.99 10.41 6.39
CA PHE A 162 -19.34 10.21 5.85
C PHE A 162 -20.37 11.16 6.46
N GLU A 163 -20.35 11.36 7.76
CA GLU A 163 -21.22 12.28 8.49
C GLU A 163 -21.10 13.71 7.95
N HIS A 164 -19.86 14.16 7.77
CA HIS A 164 -19.58 15.53 7.29
C HIS A 164 -19.50 15.64 5.76
N LYS A 165 -19.83 14.58 5.02
CA LYS A 165 -19.84 14.53 3.54
C LYS A 165 -18.50 14.96 2.91
N LEU A 166 -17.38 14.59 3.54
CA LEU A 166 -16.03 14.92 3.09
C LEU A 166 -15.54 13.90 2.04
N TYR A 167 -16.37 13.62 1.07
CA TYR A 167 -16.12 12.71 -0.04
C TYR A 167 -16.80 13.18 -1.32
N LYS A 168 -16.36 12.64 -2.45
CA LYS A 168 -16.95 12.88 -3.76
C LYS A 168 -17.52 11.57 -4.30
N LYS A 169 -18.62 11.64 -5.05
CA LYS A 169 -19.05 10.51 -5.86
C LYS A 169 -18.04 10.29 -6.97
N SER A 170 -17.56 9.07 -7.11
CA SER A 170 -16.76 8.70 -8.27
C SER A 170 -17.65 8.76 -9.49
N LEU A 171 -17.37 9.70 -10.38
CA LEU A 171 -18.06 9.76 -11.67
C LEU A 171 -17.59 8.54 -12.46
N THR A 172 -18.46 7.58 -12.69
CA THR A 172 -18.21 6.37 -13.49
C THR A 172 -17.92 6.66 -14.96
N ASN A 173 -18.00 7.93 -15.40
CA ASN A 173 -17.66 8.36 -16.73
C ASN A 173 -16.15 8.61 -16.84
N PHE A 174 -15.46 7.59 -17.30
CA PHE A 174 -14.04 7.50 -17.64
C PHE A 174 -13.60 8.54 -18.71
N ALA A 175 -13.69 9.83 -18.40
CA ALA A 175 -13.32 10.88 -19.34
C ALA A 175 -11.80 11.11 -19.39
N ASN A 176 -11.04 10.75 -18.35
CA ASN A 176 -9.60 11.00 -18.26
C ASN A 176 -8.75 9.77 -18.58
N SER A 177 -7.71 9.96 -19.39
CA SER A 177 -6.76 8.91 -19.81
C SER A 177 -6.12 8.21 -18.59
N ASN A 178 -5.84 8.94 -17.52
CA ASN A 178 -5.25 8.40 -16.29
C ASN A 178 -6.19 7.43 -15.57
N GLN A 179 -7.48 7.72 -15.45
CA GLN A 179 -8.45 6.80 -14.85
C GLN A 179 -8.59 5.50 -15.66
N ARG A 180 -8.52 5.58 -17.00
CA ARG A 180 -8.48 4.39 -17.86
C ARG A 180 -7.23 3.55 -17.62
N ASN A 181 -6.10 4.21 -17.45
CA ASN A 181 -4.82 3.56 -17.17
C ASN A 181 -4.84 2.87 -15.81
N VAL A 182 -5.31 3.53 -14.76
CA VAL A 182 -5.50 2.94 -13.43
C VAL A 182 -6.46 1.76 -13.47
N HIS A 183 -7.58 1.86 -14.21
CA HIS A 183 -8.53 0.76 -14.35
C HIS A 183 -7.92 -0.46 -15.05
N LYS A 184 -7.18 -0.27 -16.15
CA LYS A 184 -6.46 -1.34 -16.85
C LYS A 184 -5.47 -2.04 -15.93
N LEU A 185 -4.75 -1.26 -15.14
CA LEU A 185 -3.78 -1.76 -14.20
C LEU A 185 -4.43 -2.56 -13.07
N LYS A 186 -5.54 -2.07 -12.50
CA LYS A 186 -6.33 -2.80 -11.47
C LYS A 186 -6.82 -4.16 -11.97
N LYS A 187 -7.22 -4.28 -13.24
CA LYS A 187 -7.59 -5.58 -13.82
C LYS A 187 -6.40 -6.56 -13.82
N ALA A 188 -5.22 -6.10 -14.23
CA ALA A 188 -4.01 -6.93 -14.22
C ALA A 188 -3.60 -7.36 -12.81
N PHE A 189 -3.70 -6.45 -11.83
CA PHE A 189 -3.45 -6.80 -10.43
C PHE A 189 -4.44 -7.81 -9.89
N LYS A 190 -5.73 -7.61 -10.16
CA LYS A 190 -6.75 -8.57 -9.74
C LYS A 190 -6.48 -9.97 -10.29
N LEU A 191 -6.03 -10.07 -11.55
CA LEU A 191 -5.63 -11.36 -12.11
C LEU A 191 -4.41 -11.94 -11.37
N ILE A 192 -3.41 -11.12 -11.06
CA ILE A 192 -2.24 -11.55 -10.28
C ILE A 192 -2.69 -12.04 -8.90
N GLU A 193 -3.47 -11.27 -8.17
CA GLU A 193 -3.96 -11.61 -6.82
C GLU A 193 -4.76 -12.92 -6.79
N THR A 194 -5.60 -13.17 -7.79
CA THR A 194 -6.48 -14.35 -7.83
C THR A 194 -5.86 -15.57 -8.47
N SER A 195 -4.71 -15.44 -9.14
CA SER A 195 -4.13 -16.52 -9.95
C SER A 195 -2.60 -16.55 -9.93
N TYR A 196 -1.96 -15.94 -8.93
CA TYR A 196 -0.49 -15.91 -8.82
C TYR A 196 0.15 -17.29 -8.71
N ASP A 197 -0.57 -18.25 -8.16
CA ASP A 197 -0.20 -19.66 -8.00
C ASP A 197 -0.17 -20.42 -9.32
N LYS A 198 -0.81 -19.89 -10.37
CA LYS A 198 -0.92 -20.48 -11.70
C LYS A 198 0.16 -19.96 -12.64
N PRO A 199 0.43 -20.67 -13.76
CA PRO A 199 1.34 -20.19 -14.79
C PRO A 199 0.72 -18.99 -15.54
N LEU A 200 0.97 -17.79 -15.03
CA LEU A 200 0.58 -16.53 -15.66
C LEU A 200 1.68 -16.04 -16.61
N THR A 201 1.30 -15.72 -17.82
CA THR A 201 2.19 -15.16 -18.86
C THR A 201 2.02 -13.65 -18.99
N LEU A 202 2.94 -13.02 -19.72
CA LEU A 202 2.79 -11.59 -20.08
C LEU A 202 1.56 -11.35 -20.94
N ASP A 203 1.22 -12.31 -21.81
CA ASP A 203 0.06 -12.23 -22.69
C ASP A 203 -1.25 -12.25 -21.90
N ASP A 204 -1.37 -13.13 -20.90
CA ASP A 204 -2.54 -13.18 -20.01
C ASP A 204 -2.77 -11.84 -19.30
N LEU A 205 -1.70 -11.27 -18.76
CA LEU A 205 -1.79 -9.97 -18.08
C LEU A 205 -2.11 -8.83 -19.04
N ALA A 206 -1.54 -8.82 -20.23
CA ALA A 206 -1.78 -7.80 -21.24
C ALA A 206 -3.23 -7.83 -21.77
N GLN A 207 -3.78 -9.04 -21.91
CA GLN A 207 -5.17 -9.24 -22.34
C GLN A 207 -6.17 -8.62 -21.36
N THR A 208 -5.93 -8.66 -20.04
CA THR A 208 -6.82 -8.02 -19.06
C THR A 208 -6.91 -6.51 -19.22
N ALA A 209 -5.88 -5.90 -19.78
CA ALA A 209 -5.78 -4.46 -19.98
C ALA A 209 -6.19 -4.04 -21.41
N ASP A 210 -6.58 -4.97 -22.28
CA ASP A 210 -6.85 -4.75 -23.69
C ASP A 210 -5.67 -4.08 -24.42
N LEU A 211 -4.43 -4.57 -24.16
CA LEU A 211 -3.20 -4.04 -24.72
C LEU A 211 -2.35 -5.16 -25.33
N SER A 212 -1.53 -4.81 -26.33
CA SER A 212 -0.50 -5.74 -26.80
C SER A 212 0.57 -5.94 -25.72
N PRO A 213 1.19 -7.14 -25.59
CA PRO A 213 2.18 -7.44 -24.55
C PRO A 213 3.32 -6.43 -24.50
N LYS A 214 3.84 -6.01 -25.64
CA LYS A 214 4.91 -5.01 -25.73
C LYS A 214 4.50 -3.65 -25.17
N TYR A 215 3.29 -3.20 -25.50
CA TYR A 215 2.77 -1.92 -25.00
C TYR A 215 2.41 -2.05 -23.51
N PHE A 216 1.79 -3.15 -23.10
CA PHE A 216 1.46 -3.42 -21.71
C PHE A 216 2.70 -3.43 -20.82
N CYS A 217 3.81 -4.05 -21.25
CA CYS A 217 5.06 -4.05 -20.51
C CYS A 217 5.60 -2.62 -20.27
N LYS A 218 5.56 -1.77 -21.31
CA LYS A 218 5.96 -0.35 -21.17
C LYS A 218 5.01 0.43 -20.26
N PHE A 219 3.71 0.27 -20.48
CA PHE A 219 2.66 0.88 -19.69
C PHE A 219 2.77 0.48 -18.21
N PHE A 220 2.82 -0.82 -17.93
CA PHE A 220 2.92 -1.34 -16.56
C PHE A 220 4.19 -0.85 -15.86
N LYS A 221 5.33 -0.85 -16.59
CA LYS A 221 6.60 -0.35 -16.04
C LYS A 221 6.57 1.16 -15.76
N ALA A 222 5.94 1.95 -16.62
CA ALA A 222 5.79 3.39 -16.40
C ALA A 222 4.94 3.69 -15.14
N MET A 223 3.89 2.87 -14.90
CA MET A 223 2.98 3.04 -13.78
C MET A 223 3.49 2.44 -12.46
N THR A 224 4.37 1.41 -12.52
CA THR A 224 4.74 0.62 -11.33
C THR A 224 6.25 0.56 -11.08
N ASN A 225 7.06 1.15 -11.97
CA ASN A 225 8.51 0.99 -12.00
C ASN A 225 9.01 -0.47 -12.11
N LYS A 226 8.11 -1.43 -12.33
CA LYS A 226 8.41 -2.86 -12.52
C LYS A 226 7.81 -3.40 -13.81
N THR A 227 8.47 -4.40 -14.39
CA THR A 227 7.82 -5.17 -15.46
C THR A 227 6.72 -6.06 -14.87
N PRO A 228 5.66 -6.42 -15.64
CA PRO A 228 4.56 -7.26 -15.15
C PRO A 228 5.03 -8.57 -14.50
N ILE A 229 5.95 -9.28 -15.15
CA ILE A 229 6.51 -10.54 -14.61
C ILE A 229 7.38 -10.31 -13.37
N SER A 230 8.12 -9.20 -13.30
CA SER A 230 8.84 -8.86 -12.07
C SER A 230 7.89 -8.57 -10.92
N TYR A 231 6.74 -7.97 -11.20
CA TYR A 231 5.70 -7.73 -10.21
C TYR A 231 5.04 -9.04 -9.75
N LEU A 232 4.65 -9.91 -10.67
CA LEU A 232 4.11 -11.24 -10.34
C LEU A 232 5.06 -12.03 -9.43
N ASN A 233 6.35 -12.07 -9.77
CA ASN A 233 7.34 -12.75 -8.95
C ASN A 233 7.52 -12.10 -7.58
N TYR A 234 7.47 -10.78 -7.49
CA TYR A 234 7.46 -10.06 -6.22
C TYR A 234 6.25 -10.49 -5.38
N TYR A 235 5.03 -10.45 -5.95
CA TYR A 235 3.81 -10.85 -5.28
C TYR A 235 3.87 -12.29 -4.76
N ARG A 236 4.38 -13.22 -5.57
CA ARG A 236 4.63 -14.61 -5.17
C ARG A 236 5.56 -14.71 -3.95
N ILE A 237 6.65 -13.94 -3.92
CA ILE A 237 7.57 -13.92 -2.77
C ILE A 237 6.86 -13.40 -1.51
N GLU A 238 6.01 -12.39 -1.62
CA GLU A 238 5.23 -11.90 -0.47
C GLU A 238 4.27 -12.98 0.05
N CYS A 239 3.61 -13.71 -0.85
CA CYS A 239 2.76 -14.85 -0.48
C CYS A 239 3.56 -15.97 0.20
N VAL A 240 4.75 -16.28 -0.31
CA VAL A 240 5.67 -17.24 0.35
C VAL A 240 6.00 -16.76 1.77
N CYS A 241 6.40 -15.51 1.94
CA CYS A 241 6.72 -14.98 3.27
C CYS A 241 5.53 -15.06 4.23
N ALA A 242 4.33 -14.70 3.77
CA ALA A 242 3.12 -14.79 4.58
C ALA A 242 2.80 -16.25 4.99
N LYS A 243 2.94 -17.22 4.08
CA LYS A 243 2.75 -18.64 4.39
C LYS A 243 3.81 -19.17 5.35
N LEU A 244 5.09 -18.83 5.14
CA LEU A 244 6.20 -19.25 6.01
C LEU A 244 6.03 -18.79 7.47
N VAL A 245 5.37 -17.66 7.68
CA VAL A 245 5.08 -17.13 9.02
C VAL A 245 3.93 -17.88 9.70
N ASN A 246 2.93 -18.29 8.92
CA ASN A 246 1.71 -18.94 9.43
C ASN A 246 1.81 -20.45 9.51
N ASP A 247 2.70 -21.08 8.73
CA ASP A 247 2.91 -22.53 8.68
C ASP A 247 4.41 -22.82 8.79
N LEU A 248 4.81 -23.18 10.01
CA LEU A 248 6.22 -23.44 10.35
C LEU A 248 6.66 -24.88 10.04
N ASP A 249 5.72 -25.77 9.72
CA ASP A 249 5.97 -27.21 9.53
C ASP A 249 6.16 -27.56 8.05
N THR A 250 5.55 -26.79 7.16
CA THR A 250 5.64 -27.03 5.71
C THR A 250 7.01 -26.61 5.16
N SER A 251 7.54 -27.42 4.25
CA SER A 251 8.81 -27.14 3.59
C SER A 251 8.77 -25.82 2.81
N VAL A 252 9.83 -25.03 2.94
CA VAL A 252 10.02 -23.76 2.17
C VAL A 252 9.84 -23.97 0.66
N ILE A 253 10.28 -25.14 0.16
CA ILE A 253 10.21 -25.49 -1.26
C ILE A 253 8.76 -25.79 -1.67
N ASP A 254 8.01 -26.51 -0.83
CA ASP A 254 6.61 -26.81 -1.10
C ASP A 254 5.76 -25.55 -1.10
N ILE A 255 5.99 -24.66 -0.14
CA ILE A 255 5.37 -23.33 -0.12
C ILE A 255 5.70 -22.52 -1.37
N ALA A 256 6.93 -22.61 -1.87
CA ALA A 256 7.32 -21.92 -3.11
C ALA A 256 6.55 -22.48 -4.33
N TYR A 257 6.39 -23.80 -4.42
CA TYR A 257 5.59 -24.44 -5.47
C TYR A 257 4.12 -24.04 -5.38
N GLU A 258 3.54 -24.05 -4.20
CA GLU A 258 2.16 -23.57 -3.97
C GLU A 258 1.96 -22.09 -4.33
N CYS A 259 3.02 -21.30 -4.28
CA CYS A 259 2.99 -19.89 -4.69
C CYS A 259 3.35 -19.69 -6.17
N GLY A 260 3.39 -20.76 -6.96
CA GLY A 260 3.55 -20.72 -8.42
C GLY A 260 4.99 -20.62 -8.93
N PHE A 261 5.99 -20.91 -8.09
CA PHE A 261 7.36 -21.12 -8.57
C PHE A 261 7.52 -22.56 -9.05
N ASN A 262 8.06 -22.74 -10.24
CA ASN A 262 8.29 -24.07 -10.83
C ASN A 262 9.77 -24.49 -10.80
N ASP A 263 10.66 -23.60 -10.38
CA ASP A 263 12.12 -23.85 -10.31
C ASP A 263 12.67 -23.30 -9.01
N VAL A 264 13.29 -24.17 -8.23
CA VAL A 264 13.82 -23.86 -6.89
C VAL A 264 14.98 -22.86 -6.96
N SER A 265 15.87 -22.99 -7.96
CA SER A 265 17.03 -22.11 -8.12
C SER A 265 16.55 -20.69 -8.47
N TYR A 266 15.57 -20.58 -9.35
CA TYR A 266 14.93 -19.32 -9.70
C TYR A 266 14.22 -18.70 -8.52
N PHE A 267 13.48 -19.49 -7.73
CA PHE A 267 12.84 -19.07 -6.51
C PHE A 267 13.86 -18.46 -5.52
N ILE A 268 14.94 -19.20 -5.18
CA ILE A 268 15.95 -18.74 -4.22
C ILE A 268 16.61 -17.44 -4.70
N LYS A 269 16.95 -17.35 -5.99
CA LYS A 269 17.50 -16.12 -6.59
C LYS A 269 16.52 -14.95 -6.48
N THR A 270 15.25 -15.20 -6.76
CA THR A 270 14.19 -14.21 -6.71
C THR A 270 13.92 -13.78 -5.27
N PHE A 271 13.89 -14.70 -4.33
CA PHE A 271 13.74 -14.42 -2.90
C PHE A 271 14.86 -13.52 -2.39
N ARG A 272 16.11 -13.85 -2.69
CA ARG A 272 17.26 -13.01 -2.32
C ARG A 272 17.19 -11.62 -2.93
N LYS A 273 16.73 -11.51 -4.17
CA LYS A 273 16.56 -10.21 -4.84
C LYS A 273 15.57 -9.30 -4.08
N TYR A 274 14.48 -9.86 -3.54
CA TYR A 274 13.42 -9.06 -2.91
C TYR A 274 13.55 -8.95 -1.40
N LYS A 275 14.14 -9.93 -0.72
CA LYS A 275 14.27 -9.96 0.75
C LYS A 275 15.70 -9.75 1.26
N GLY A 276 16.69 -9.67 0.36
CA GLY A 276 18.10 -9.45 0.74
C GLY A 276 18.77 -10.66 1.39
N THR A 277 18.01 -11.74 1.68
CA THR A 277 18.48 -12.92 2.40
C THR A 277 17.93 -14.21 1.78
N THR A 278 18.35 -15.37 2.28
CA THR A 278 17.80 -16.66 1.83
C THR A 278 16.49 -16.97 2.55
N PRO A 279 15.56 -17.76 1.94
CA PRO A 279 14.32 -18.16 2.60
C PRO A 279 14.54 -18.81 3.97
N LYS A 280 15.54 -19.71 4.08
CA LYS A 280 15.88 -20.38 5.34
C LYS A 280 16.38 -19.41 6.42
N LYS A 281 17.19 -18.44 6.04
CA LYS A 281 17.68 -17.43 6.98
C LYS A 281 16.54 -16.50 7.43
N TYR A 282 15.68 -16.10 6.49
CA TYR A 282 14.51 -15.28 6.75
C TYR A 282 13.58 -15.89 7.81
N ILE A 283 13.23 -17.18 7.68
CA ILE A 283 12.35 -17.84 8.65
C ILE A 283 13.02 -18.06 10.02
N ASN A 284 14.35 -18.31 10.04
CA ASN A 284 15.07 -18.47 11.31
C ASN A 284 15.12 -17.14 12.07
N GLU A 285 15.41 -16.02 11.39
CA GLU A 285 15.39 -14.69 12.00
C GLU A 285 14.00 -14.36 12.57
N TYR A 286 12.94 -14.68 11.85
CA TYR A 286 11.56 -14.50 12.30
C TYR A 286 11.24 -15.34 13.56
N ARG A 287 11.67 -16.61 13.60
CA ARG A 287 11.49 -17.50 14.76
C ARG A 287 12.23 -16.98 16.01
N GLU A 288 13.45 -16.46 15.80
CA GLU A 288 14.24 -15.85 16.91
C GLU A 288 13.58 -14.58 17.46
N GLU A 289 12.97 -13.75 16.60
CA GLU A 289 12.24 -12.57 17.04
C GLU A 289 11.00 -12.91 17.87
N ILE A 290 10.22 -13.91 17.46
CA ILE A 290 9.06 -14.38 18.24
C ILE A 290 9.52 -14.97 19.59
N ALA A 291 10.58 -15.78 19.61
CA ALA A 291 11.09 -16.37 20.84
C ALA A 291 11.62 -15.34 21.84
N LYS A 292 12.02 -14.14 21.40
CA LYS A 292 12.43 -13.03 22.28
C LYS A 292 11.25 -12.21 22.82
N GLN A 293 10.06 -12.36 22.25
CA GLN A 293 8.84 -11.63 22.65
C GLN A 293 7.94 -12.43 23.59
N LEU A 294 8.20 -13.74 23.72
CA LEU A 294 7.58 -14.67 24.67
C LEU A 294 8.45 -14.79 25.94
#